data_ef487233903c9c2d0d9afc22fcd2c905
#
_entry.id   ef487233903c9c2d0d9afc22fcd2c905
#
_cell.length_a   1.000
_cell.length_b   1.000
_cell.length_c   1.000
_cell.angle_alpha   90.00
_cell.angle_beta   90.00
_cell.angle_gamma   90.00
#
_symmetry.space_group_name_H-M   'P 1'
#
loop_
_entity.id
_entity.type
_entity.pdbx_description
1 polymer ?
#
loop_
_entity_poly.entity_id
_entity_poly.type
_entity_poly.pdbx_seq_one_letter_code
_entity_poly.pdbx_strand_id
1 'polypeptide(L)'
;MSAEKICDIKEQLKSITDSQLAQFIEAYGSDERGGVIKLVDSAKKRLDKYEKELIRTEGLKKYEREYASYAHICGIDEVGRGPLAGPVVACAVILPKDCDILYINDSKKLTAAKRDELYDVKMEKAVSVGI
;
A
#
# COMPACT_ATOMS: atom_id res chain seq x y z
N MET A 1 2.63 23.13 -31.57
CA MET A 1 3.05 22.95 -30.20
C MET A 1 4.14 21.89 -30.17
N SER A 2 5.30 22.15 -29.55
CA SER A 2 6.39 21.15 -29.46
C SER A 2 5.92 19.98 -28.64
N ALA A 3 6.05 18.75 -29.14
CA ALA A 3 5.71 17.55 -28.40
C ALA A 3 6.57 17.49 -27.12
N GLU A 4 5.96 17.18 -26.00
CA GLU A 4 6.63 17.03 -24.70
C GLU A 4 7.77 16.01 -24.81
N LYS A 5 8.92 16.30 -24.14
CA LYS A 5 10.09 15.42 -24.22
C LYS A 5 9.85 14.12 -23.45
N ILE A 6 10.34 13.00 -23.96
CA ILE A 6 10.19 11.69 -23.31
C ILE A 6 10.79 11.65 -21.90
N CYS A 7 11.87 12.43 -21.65
CA CYS A 7 12.45 12.55 -20.30
C CYS A 7 11.47 13.20 -19.31
N ASP A 8 10.73 14.19 -19.75
CA ASP A 8 9.78 14.91 -18.88
C ASP A 8 8.57 14.02 -18.54
N ILE A 9 8.06 13.29 -19.54
CA ILE A 9 7.01 12.27 -19.35
C ILE A 9 7.49 11.15 -18.38
N LYS A 10 8.76 10.75 -18.47
CA LYS A 10 9.34 9.75 -17.56
C LYS A 10 9.42 10.27 -16.12
N GLU A 11 9.84 11.51 -15.92
CA GLU A 11 9.89 12.13 -14.58
C GLU A 11 8.46 12.29 -14.02
N GLN A 12 7.51 12.69 -14.86
CA GLN A 12 6.10 12.74 -14.48
C GLN A 12 5.59 11.37 -14.00
N LEU A 13 5.87 10.27 -14.73
CA LEU A 13 5.48 8.92 -14.31
C LEU A 13 6.10 8.52 -12.96
N LYS A 14 7.29 8.99 -12.63
CA LYS A 14 7.92 8.72 -11.33
C LYS A 14 7.29 9.50 -10.18
N SER A 15 6.84 10.72 -10.44
CA SER A 15 6.31 11.63 -9.41
C SER A 15 4.83 11.39 -9.08
N ILE A 16 4.06 10.80 -9.99
CA ILE A 16 2.63 10.54 -9.77
C ILE A 16 2.38 9.40 -8.79
N THR A 17 1.28 9.51 -8.06
CA THR A 17 0.76 8.46 -7.18
C THR A 17 0.10 7.33 -7.98
N ASP A 18 -0.09 6.16 -7.35
CA ASP A 18 -0.73 5.02 -8.02
C ASP A 18 -2.17 5.33 -8.45
N SER A 19 -2.89 6.17 -7.69
CA SER A 19 -4.24 6.62 -8.04
C SER A 19 -4.31 7.50 -9.30
N GLN A 20 -3.20 8.11 -9.71
CA GLN A 20 -3.11 8.99 -10.89
C GLN A 20 -2.68 8.24 -12.17
N LEU A 21 -2.35 6.95 -12.06
CA LEU A 21 -1.86 6.16 -13.18
C LEU A 21 -2.86 6.04 -14.33
N ALA A 22 -4.16 5.92 -14.02
CA ALA A 22 -5.20 5.86 -15.05
C ALA A 22 -5.23 7.13 -15.92
N GLN A 23 -5.12 8.31 -15.29
CA GLN A 23 -5.06 9.59 -16.00
C GLN A 23 -3.80 9.71 -16.86
N PHE A 24 -2.66 9.24 -16.37
CA PHE A 24 -1.42 9.19 -17.14
C PHE A 24 -1.56 8.30 -18.38
N ILE A 25 -2.14 7.11 -18.22
CA ILE A 25 -2.37 6.17 -19.33
C ILE A 25 -3.32 6.77 -20.38
N GLU A 26 -4.36 7.47 -19.95
CA GLU A 26 -5.29 8.17 -20.83
C GLU A 26 -4.60 9.29 -21.61
N ALA A 27 -3.79 10.11 -20.92
CA ALA A 27 -3.09 11.25 -21.51
C ALA A 27 -2.07 10.84 -22.59
N TYR A 28 -1.35 9.73 -22.38
CA TYR A 28 -0.24 9.31 -23.25
C TYR A 28 -0.53 8.03 -24.05
N GLY A 29 -1.70 7.42 -23.89
CA GLY A 29 -2.04 6.12 -24.49
C GLY A 29 -2.10 6.13 -26.02
N SER A 30 -2.31 7.29 -26.64
CA SER A 30 -2.33 7.47 -28.10
C SER A 30 -0.98 7.91 -28.71
N ASP A 31 0.07 8.08 -27.89
CA ASP A 31 1.37 8.53 -28.34
C ASP A 31 2.14 7.36 -29.01
N GLU A 32 2.46 7.50 -30.28
CA GLU A 32 3.10 6.45 -31.08
C GLU A 32 4.63 6.36 -30.90
N ARG A 33 5.23 7.27 -30.13
CA ARG A 33 6.67 7.25 -29.88
C ARG A 33 7.05 6.03 -29.03
N GLY A 34 7.96 5.19 -29.52
CA GLY A 34 8.35 3.93 -28.86
C GLY A 34 8.83 4.08 -27.41
N GLY A 35 9.42 5.22 -27.07
CA GLY A 35 9.79 5.54 -25.67
C GLY A 35 8.58 5.79 -24.78
N VAL A 36 7.54 6.47 -25.29
CA VAL A 36 6.30 6.74 -24.56
C VAL A 36 5.47 5.47 -24.41
N ILE A 37 5.38 4.64 -25.46
CA ILE A 37 4.70 3.33 -25.40
C ILE A 37 5.25 2.49 -24.24
N LYS A 38 6.58 2.42 -24.07
CA LYS A 38 7.20 1.68 -22.96
C LYS A 38 6.84 2.26 -21.58
N LEU A 39 6.71 3.59 -21.47
CA LEU A 39 6.28 4.24 -20.23
C LEU A 39 4.81 3.93 -19.91
N VAL A 40 3.93 3.99 -20.91
CA VAL A 40 2.52 3.63 -20.79
C VAL A 40 2.36 2.15 -20.39
N ASP A 41 3.12 1.24 -20.98
CA ASP A 41 3.11 -0.19 -20.62
C ASP A 41 3.59 -0.41 -19.18
N SER A 42 4.60 0.35 -18.76
CA SER A 42 5.06 0.33 -17.36
C SER A 42 3.98 0.86 -16.40
N ALA A 43 3.30 1.95 -16.78
CA ALA A 43 2.18 2.51 -16.03
C ALA A 43 1.01 1.52 -15.90
N LYS A 44 0.64 0.83 -16.99
CA LYS A 44 -0.40 -0.21 -16.98
C LYS A 44 -0.06 -1.36 -16.03
N LYS A 45 1.18 -1.84 -16.05
CA LYS A 45 1.64 -2.90 -15.13
C LYS A 45 1.62 -2.44 -13.67
N ARG A 46 1.95 -1.18 -13.41
CA ARG A 46 1.90 -0.59 -12.07
C ARG A 46 0.45 -0.43 -11.60
N LEU A 47 -0.46 -0.01 -12.47
CA LEU A 47 -1.89 0.11 -12.20
C LEU A 47 -2.51 -1.26 -11.86
N ASP A 48 -2.24 -2.30 -12.67
CA ASP A 48 -2.73 -3.66 -12.41
C ASP A 48 -2.28 -4.19 -11.03
N LYS A 49 -1.03 -3.92 -10.64
CA LYS A 49 -0.54 -4.27 -9.30
C LYS A 49 -1.26 -3.51 -8.20
N TYR A 50 -1.51 -2.23 -8.40
CA TYR A 50 -2.21 -1.38 -7.45
C TYR A 50 -3.67 -1.82 -7.27
N GLU A 51 -4.38 -2.11 -8.35
CA GLU A 51 -5.76 -2.61 -8.32
C GLU A 51 -5.86 -3.97 -7.60
N LYS A 52 -4.94 -4.89 -7.87
CA LYS A 52 -4.85 -6.17 -7.17
C LYS A 52 -4.59 -5.99 -5.67
N GLU A 53 -3.76 -5.03 -5.32
CA GLU A 53 -3.49 -4.72 -3.92
C GLU A 53 -4.69 -4.10 -3.20
N LEU A 54 -5.45 -3.22 -3.88
CA LEU A 54 -6.71 -2.68 -3.34
C LEU A 54 -7.71 -3.82 -3.03
N ILE A 55 -7.89 -4.74 -3.98
CA ILE A 55 -8.79 -5.90 -3.80
C ILE A 55 -8.29 -6.78 -2.63
N ARG A 56 -6.97 -7.02 -2.54
CA ARG A 56 -6.38 -7.82 -1.47
C ARG A 56 -6.59 -7.15 -0.10
N THR A 57 -6.33 -5.85 -0.01
CA THR A 57 -6.47 -5.08 1.23
C THR A 57 -7.93 -5.05 1.68
N GLU A 58 -8.86 -4.86 0.75
CA GLU A 58 -10.29 -4.93 1.05
C GLU A 58 -10.71 -6.33 1.57
N GLY A 59 -10.09 -7.39 1.07
CA GLY A 59 -10.29 -8.76 1.57
C GLY A 59 -9.82 -8.96 3.01
N LEU A 60 -8.85 -8.19 3.49
CA LEU A 60 -8.35 -8.25 4.88
C LEU A 60 -9.37 -7.71 5.89
N LYS A 61 -10.29 -6.85 5.48
CA LYS A 61 -11.32 -6.23 6.35
C LYS A 61 -12.50 -7.15 6.69
N LYS A 62 -12.29 -8.47 6.61
CA LYS A 62 -13.34 -9.45 6.91
C LYS A 62 -13.94 -9.27 8.31
N TYR A 63 -13.08 -9.14 9.30
CA TYR A 63 -13.49 -9.01 10.71
C TYR A 63 -14.12 -7.65 10.99
N GLU A 64 -13.60 -6.58 10.41
CA GLU A 64 -14.18 -5.24 10.51
C GLU A 64 -15.62 -5.21 9.96
N ARG A 65 -15.90 -5.98 8.91
CA ARG A 65 -17.26 -6.12 8.34
C ARG A 65 -18.15 -7.00 9.21
N GLU A 66 -17.63 -8.14 9.66
CA GLU A 66 -18.38 -9.09 10.49
C GLU A 66 -18.79 -8.47 11.85
N TYR A 67 -17.92 -7.65 12.41
CA TYR A 67 -18.14 -7.00 13.71
C TYR A 67 -18.42 -5.49 13.59
N ALA A 68 -19.02 -5.06 12.47
CA ALA A 68 -19.27 -3.65 12.17
C ALA A 68 -20.15 -2.92 13.21
N SER A 69 -20.94 -3.67 14.01
CA SER A 69 -21.77 -3.13 15.11
C SER A 69 -20.94 -2.62 16.30
N TYR A 70 -19.70 -3.09 16.47
CA TYR A 70 -18.82 -2.61 17.53
C TYR A 70 -18.16 -1.28 17.17
N ALA A 71 -17.96 -0.41 18.15
CA ALA A 71 -17.32 0.89 17.94
C ALA A 71 -15.85 0.73 17.50
N HIS A 72 -15.15 -0.21 18.12
CA HIS A 72 -13.73 -0.48 17.90
C HIS A 72 -13.46 -1.98 17.81
N ILE A 73 -12.53 -2.36 16.94
CA ILE A 73 -12.00 -3.70 16.81
C ILE A 73 -10.50 -3.61 17.07
N CYS A 74 -9.99 -4.45 17.97
CA CYS A 74 -8.59 -4.49 18.34
C CYS A 74 -7.93 -5.75 17.77
N GLY A 75 -6.87 -5.56 16.97
CA GLY A 75 -5.98 -6.63 16.57
C GLY A 75 -4.84 -6.78 17.59
N ILE A 76 -4.54 -8.01 18.00
CA ILE A 76 -3.46 -8.33 18.95
C ILE A 76 -2.55 -9.38 18.32
N ASP A 77 -1.24 -9.19 18.46
CA ASP A 77 -0.22 -10.15 18.03
C ASP A 77 1.01 -10.06 18.94
N GLU A 78 1.84 -11.10 18.94
CA GLU A 78 3.05 -11.17 19.76
C GLU A 78 4.31 -11.50 18.92
N VAL A 79 5.46 -11.09 19.45
CA VAL A 79 6.78 -11.41 18.94
C VAL A 79 7.69 -11.89 20.10
N GLY A 80 8.68 -12.71 19.77
CA GLY A 80 9.65 -13.22 20.75
C GLY A 80 9.27 -14.55 21.40
N ARG A 81 8.19 -15.21 20.96
CA ARG A 81 7.73 -16.49 21.52
C ARG A 81 8.59 -17.69 21.12
N GLY A 82 9.36 -17.61 20.02
CA GLY A 82 10.17 -18.72 19.52
C GLY A 82 11.57 -18.86 20.12
N PRO A 83 12.28 -17.79 20.49
CA PRO A 83 13.60 -17.87 21.12
C PRO A 83 13.57 -18.54 22.50
N LEU A 84 14.64 -19.31 22.82
CA LEU A 84 14.81 -19.94 24.15
C LEU A 84 15.01 -18.92 25.27
N ALA A 85 15.53 -17.72 24.95
CA ALA A 85 15.74 -16.62 25.86
C ALA A 85 15.48 -15.30 25.15
N GLY A 86 14.87 -14.36 25.85
CA GLY A 86 14.50 -13.05 25.36
C GLY A 86 13.09 -12.64 25.78
N PRO A 87 12.73 -11.36 25.62
CA PRO A 87 11.42 -10.88 25.96
C PRO A 87 10.38 -11.35 24.93
N VAL A 88 9.16 -11.60 25.39
CA VAL A 88 7.97 -11.67 24.57
C VAL A 88 7.30 -10.30 24.60
N VAL A 89 7.04 -9.73 23.44
CA VAL A 89 6.36 -8.43 23.32
C VAL A 89 5.02 -8.64 22.61
N ALA A 90 3.94 -8.20 23.21
CA ALA A 90 2.63 -8.21 22.60
C ALA A 90 2.23 -6.77 22.22
N CYS A 91 1.58 -6.62 21.10
CA CYS A 91 1.06 -5.33 20.64
C CYS A 91 -0.42 -5.45 20.33
N ALA A 92 -1.19 -4.45 20.76
CA ALA A 92 -2.60 -4.28 20.48
C ALA A 92 -2.82 -3.00 19.69
N VAL A 93 -3.54 -3.08 18.56
CA VAL A 93 -3.78 -1.95 17.67
C VAL A 93 -5.26 -1.83 17.34
N ILE A 94 -5.78 -0.62 17.44
CA ILE A 94 -7.12 -0.25 16.96
C ILE A 94 -6.95 0.68 15.77
N LEU A 95 -7.47 0.28 14.62
CA LEU A 95 -7.51 1.10 13.42
C LEU A 95 -8.91 1.70 13.22
N PRO A 96 -9.04 2.85 12.54
CA PRO A 96 -10.34 3.34 12.08
C PRO A 96 -11.02 2.31 11.16
N LYS A 97 -12.35 2.24 11.19
CA LYS A 97 -13.13 1.25 10.40
C LYS A 97 -12.86 1.31 8.90
N ASP A 98 -12.67 2.52 8.37
CA ASP A 98 -12.44 2.75 6.94
C ASP A 98 -10.95 2.95 6.61
N CYS A 99 -10.07 2.45 7.48
CA CYS A 99 -8.64 2.61 7.30
C CYS A 99 -8.10 1.64 6.25
N ASP A 100 -7.48 2.20 5.21
CA ASP A 100 -6.70 1.43 4.23
C ASP A 100 -5.22 1.64 4.48
N ILE A 101 -4.51 0.53 4.71
CA ILE A 101 -3.05 0.49 4.73
C ILE A 101 -2.61 -0.51 3.67
N LEU A 102 -2.23 0.02 2.50
CA LEU A 102 -1.77 -0.81 1.39
C LEU A 102 -0.46 -1.49 1.72
N TYR A 103 -0.26 -2.67 1.14
CA TYR A 103 0.94 -3.51 1.28
C TYR A 103 1.18 -4.05 2.70
N ILE A 104 0.24 -3.88 3.63
CA ILE A 104 0.30 -4.56 4.92
C ILE A 104 0.26 -6.08 4.71
N ASN A 105 1.14 -6.81 5.41
CA ASN A 105 1.23 -8.26 5.31
C ASN A 105 1.86 -8.83 6.59
N ASP A 106 1.87 -10.18 6.68
CA ASP A 106 2.66 -10.89 7.70
C ASP A 106 4.11 -10.36 7.71
N SER A 107 4.62 -10.04 8.90
CA SER A 107 5.96 -9.46 9.08
C SER A 107 7.07 -10.31 8.47
N LYS A 108 6.89 -11.64 8.42
CA LYS A 108 7.83 -12.59 7.82
C LYS A 108 7.90 -12.49 6.29
N LYS A 109 6.86 -11.93 5.66
CA LYS A 109 6.78 -11.71 4.20
C LYS A 109 7.27 -10.33 3.77
N LEU A 110 7.61 -9.47 4.72
CA LEU A 110 8.04 -8.10 4.48
C LEU A 110 9.54 -7.94 4.71
N THR A 111 10.18 -7.10 3.88
CA THR A 111 11.56 -6.66 4.13
C THR A 111 11.60 -5.75 5.37
N ALA A 112 12.79 -5.62 6.00
CA ALA A 112 12.97 -4.72 7.14
C ALA A 112 12.54 -3.28 6.79
N ALA A 113 13.03 -2.74 5.68
CA ALA A 113 12.68 -1.39 5.22
C ALA A 113 11.16 -1.20 5.02
N LYS A 114 10.45 -2.23 4.49
CA LYS A 114 9.00 -2.15 4.31
C LYS A 114 8.25 -2.23 5.64
N ARG A 115 8.78 -2.97 6.61
CA ARG A 115 8.20 -2.99 7.96
C ARG A 115 8.32 -1.62 8.64
N ASP A 116 9.47 -0.96 8.50
CA ASP A 116 9.71 0.36 9.08
C ASP A 116 8.78 1.41 8.45
N GLU A 117 8.67 1.43 7.12
CA GLU A 117 7.72 2.30 6.40
C GLU A 117 6.27 2.09 6.88
N LEU A 118 5.84 0.83 6.98
CA LEU A 118 4.48 0.50 7.41
C LEU A 118 4.25 0.76 8.91
N TYR A 119 5.30 0.75 9.71
CA TYR A 119 5.23 1.12 11.12
C TYR A 119 4.78 2.58 11.27
N ASP A 120 5.46 3.50 10.58
CA ASP A 120 5.12 4.92 10.62
C ASP A 120 3.69 5.17 10.15
N VAL A 121 3.28 4.55 9.03
CA VAL A 121 1.91 4.64 8.52
C VAL A 121 0.87 4.12 9.52
N LYS A 122 1.16 3.01 10.20
CA LYS A 122 0.26 2.44 11.22
C LYS A 122 0.17 3.35 12.45
N MET A 123 1.29 3.89 12.91
CA MET A 123 1.31 4.79 14.06
C MET A 123 0.56 6.09 13.79
N GLU A 124 0.63 6.62 12.58
CA GLU A 124 -0.11 7.82 12.16
C GLU A 124 -1.62 7.56 12.07
N LYS A 125 -2.02 6.39 11.56
CA LYS A 125 -3.44 6.09 11.29
C LYS A 125 -4.16 5.45 12.48
N ALA A 126 -3.46 4.84 13.42
CA ALA A 126 -4.07 4.11 14.52
C ALA A 126 -4.86 5.05 15.46
N VAL A 127 -6.04 4.60 15.89
CA VAL A 127 -6.81 5.25 16.96
C VAL A 127 -6.10 5.05 18.30
N SER A 128 -5.53 3.86 18.52
CA SER A 128 -4.78 3.52 19.72
C SER A 128 -3.79 2.40 19.45
N VAL A 129 -2.65 2.44 20.12
CA VAL A 129 -1.64 1.39 20.14
C VAL A 129 -1.22 1.14 21.60
N GLY A 130 -1.15 -0.12 21.99
CA GLY A 130 -0.63 -0.56 23.29
C GLY A 130 0.45 -1.63 23.09
N ILE A 131 1.55 -1.54 23.82
CA ILE A 131 2.68 -2.48 23.78
C ILE A 131 2.99 -2.93 25.21
#